data_d7a270d067fd6663f55fcf7546dfb035
#
_entry.id   d7a270d067fd6663f55fcf7546dfb035
#
_cell.length_a   1.000
_cell.length_b   1.000
_cell.length_c   1.000
_cell.angle_alpha   90.00
_cell.angle_beta   90.00
_cell.angle_gamma   90.00
#
_symmetry.space_group_name_H-M   'P 1'
#
loop_
_entity.id
_entity.type
_entity.pdbx_description
1 polymer ?
#
loop_
_entity_poly.entity_id
_entity_poly.type
_entity_poly.pdbx_seq_one_letter_code
_entity_poly.pdbx_strand_id
1 'polypeptide(L)'
;EMLPSFDGMNEMVQQITSELPAQSQQFNYIGPLQYHSHRHLHLLGVGNLGLNLDELLSGKPYTEKEMGKRTGFFYNYSREMFTIMMDYPDKLIRETISEEQLPDMSYITHLTFGRMSLLFVETDLEYTKAISVVDKIIKKEELSADDIQVKADLLVYYVYFDKGNNPQTVTGGSELIGRFVNEIGSLNITPLGFSTNKLSNNQVGNLVIEFALP
;
A
#
# COMPACT_ATOMS: atom_id res chain seq x y z
N GLU A 1 -9.84 28.07 -0.85
CA GLU A 1 -8.45 28.12 -0.35
C GLU A 1 -8.42 27.65 1.09
N MET A 2 -7.56 26.74 1.40
CA MET A 2 -7.41 26.14 2.72
C MET A 2 -6.01 26.42 3.25
N LEU A 3 -5.90 26.77 4.53
CA LEU A 3 -4.60 26.82 5.17
C LEU A 3 -4.01 25.40 5.28
N PRO A 4 -2.74 25.19 4.93
CA PRO A 4 -2.10 23.89 5.02
C PRO A 4 -1.98 23.47 6.49
N SER A 5 -2.92 22.64 6.93
CA SER A 5 -2.93 21.99 8.25
C SER A 5 -3.39 20.56 8.09
N PHE A 6 -3.01 19.69 9.02
CA PHE A 6 -3.43 18.30 9.02
C PHE A 6 -4.95 18.16 9.11
N ASP A 7 -5.57 18.94 9.98
CA ASP A 7 -7.04 18.93 10.16
C ASP A 7 -7.75 19.42 8.91
N GLY A 8 -7.32 20.55 8.34
CA GLY A 8 -7.89 21.09 7.11
C GLY A 8 -7.74 20.12 5.92
N MET A 9 -6.61 19.41 5.81
CA MET A 9 -6.43 18.38 4.81
C MET A 9 -7.41 17.22 5.00
N ASN A 10 -7.60 16.74 6.23
CA ASN A 10 -8.54 15.67 6.54
C ASN A 10 -9.98 16.10 6.25
N GLU A 11 -10.39 17.32 6.58
CA GLU A 11 -11.71 17.85 6.25
C GLU A 11 -11.93 17.90 4.74
N MET A 12 -10.96 18.38 3.96
CA MET A 12 -11.02 18.39 2.50
C MET A 12 -11.13 16.98 1.92
N VAL A 13 -10.34 16.03 2.41
CA VAL A 13 -10.41 14.63 1.99
C VAL A 13 -11.79 14.05 2.25
N GLN A 14 -12.38 14.31 3.42
CA GLN A 14 -13.73 13.86 3.76
C GLN A 14 -14.78 14.48 2.85
N GLN A 15 -14.70 15.78 2.60
CA GLN A 15 -15.62 16.48 1.69
C GLN A 15 -15.56 15.89 0.29
N ILE A 16 -14.36 15.83 -0.31
CA ILE A 16 -14.17 15.26 -1.66
C ILE A 16 -14.69 13.83 -1.71
N THR A 17 -14.39 13.02 -0.70
CA THR A 17 -14.83 11.63 -0.63
C THR A 17 -16.35 11.50 -0.63
N SER A 18 -17.04 12.40 0.07
CA SER A 18 -18.51 12.40 0.14
C SER A 18 -19.18 12.78 -1.19
N GLU A 19 -18.48 13.55 -2.03
CA GLU A 19 -18.95 14.03 -3.33
C GLU A 19 -18.57 13.11 -4.48
N LEU A 20 -17.68 12.13 -4.24
CA LEU A 20 -17.25 11.20 -5.28
C LEU A 20 -18.43 10.31 -5.73
N PRO A 21 -18.69 10.23 -7.05
CA PRO A 21 -19.75 9.38 -7.56
C PRO A 21 -19.46 7.92 -7.24
N ALA A 22 -20.51 7.13 -7.02
CA ALA A 22 -20.42 5.68 -6.94
C ALA A 22 -19.83 5.16 -8.27
N GLN A 23 -18.54 4.92 -8.30
CA GLN A 23 -17.86 4.48 -9.51
C GLN A 23 -18.02 2.96 -9.66
N SER A 24 -18.16 2.51 -10.91
CA SER A 24 -18.07 1.09 -11.24
C SER A 24 -16.74 0.55 -10.75
N GLN A 25 -16.81 -0.42 -9.86
CA GLN A 25 -15.62 -1.01 -9.23
C GLN A 25 -14.98 -1.96 -10.23
N GLN A 26 -14.08 -1.44 -11.06
CA GLN A 26 -13.21 -2.30 -11.84
C GLN A 26 -12.09 -2.77 -10.93
N PHE A 27 -12.00 -4.08 -10.70
CA PHE A 27 -10.94 -4.69 -9.93
C PHE A 27 -9.71 -4.87 -10.81
N ASN A 28 -8.76 -3.96 -10.66
CA ASN A 28 -7.45 -4.06 -11.30
C ASN A 28 -6.39 -4.20 -10.20
N TYR A 29 -5.51 -5.17 -10.32
CA TYR A 29 -4.44 -5.41 -9.38
C TYR A 29 -3.12 -5.67 -10.12
N ILE A 30 -2.01 -5.44 -9.45
CA ILE A 30 -0.67 -5.81 -9.90
C ILE A 30 -0.28 -7.09 -9.18
N GLY A 31 0.22 -8.06 -9.91
CA GLY A 31 0.67 -9.34 -9.38
C GLY A 31 0.20 -10.52 -10.25
N PRO A 32 0.59 -11.75 -9.87
CA PRO A 32 1.39 -12.10 -8.68
C PRO A 32 2.87 -11.76 -8.84
N LEU A 33 3.47 -11.21 -7.80
CA LEU A 33 4.91 -11.01 -7.69
C LEU A 33 5.47 -11.95 -6.63
N GLN A 34 6.41 -12.83 -7.02
CA GLN A 34 6.98 -13.83 -6.12
C GLN A 34 7.98 -13.20 -5.15
N TYR A 35 7.96 -13.67 -3.91
CA TYR A 35 9.00 -13.36 -2.91
C TYR A 35 9.46 -14.64 -2.20
N HIS A 36 10.67 -14.61 -1.66
CA HIS A 36 11.33 -15.75 -0.99
C HIS A 36 11.67 -15.45 0.46
N SER A 37 11.44 -14.23 0.91
CA SER A 37 11.54 -13.77 2.29
C SER A 37 10.77 -12.47 2.43
N HIS A 38 10.35 -12.10 3.63
CA HIS A 38 9.72 -10.79 3.88
C HIS A 38 10.70 -9.66 3.56
N ARG A 39 12.00 -9.88 3.76
CA ARG A 39 13.05 -8.94 3.35
C ARG A 39 13.06 -8.69 1.84
N HIS A 40 12.80 -9.73 1.03
CA HIS A 40 12.70 -9.57 -0.43
C HIS A 40 11.57 -8.61 -0.84
N LEU A 41 10.51 -8.51 -0.06
CA LEU A 41 9.40 -7.58 -0.31
C LEU A 41 9.86 -6.11 -0.29
N HIS A 42 10.84 -5.75 0.54
CA HIS A 42 11.43 -4.40 0.52
C HIS A 42 12.10 -4.09 -0.82
N LEU A 43 12.78 -5.07 -1.42
CA LEU A 43 13.42 -4.93 -2.73
C LEU A 43 12.39 -4.83 -3.87
N LEU A 44 11.21 -5.40 -3.70
CA LEU A 44 10.10 -5.31 -4.66
C LEU A 44 9.30 -4.01 -4.55
N GLY A 45 9.77 -3.06 -3.75
CA GLY A 45 9.16 -1.75 -3.61
C GLY A 45 7.96 -1.69 -2.67
N VAL A 46 7.55 -2.80 -2.05
CA VAL A 46 6.45 -2.82 -1.08
C VAL A 46 6.81 -2.01 0.18
N GLY A 47 8.08 -1.98 0.55
CA GLY A 47 8.60 -1.14 1.65
C GLY A 47 8.46 0.37 1.40
N ASN A 48 8.37 0.81 0.15
CA ASN A 48 8.18 2.22 -0.21
C ASN A 48 6.79 2.75 0.18
N LEU A 49 5.88 1.87 0.58
CA LEU A 49 4.56 2.22 1.11
C LEU A 49 4.61 2.66 2.58
N GLY A 50 5.79 2.74 3.18
CA GLY A 50 5.97 3.08 4.59
C GLY A 50 5.51 1.98 5.56
N LEU A 51 5.34 0.75 5.06
CA LEU A 51 4.89 -0.39 5.83
C LEU A 51 6.07 -1.11 6.48
N ASN A 52 5.98 -1.36 7.77
CA ASN A 52 6.86 -2.31 8.45
C ASN A 52 6.35 -3.73 8.17
N LEU A 53 6.81 -4.32 7.06
CA LEU A 53 6.35 -5.63 6.60
C LEU A 53 6.67 -6.75 7.58
N ASP A 54 7.79 -6.67 8.28
CA ASP A 54 8.17 -7.68 9.27
C ASP A 54 7.16 -7.71 10.41
N GLU A 55 6.78 -6.55 10.94
CA GLU A 55 5.78 -6.44 11.98
C GLU A 55 4.38 -6.85 11.49
N LEU A 56 4.01 -6.41 10.30
CA LEU A 56 2.69 -6.69 9.72
C LEU A 56 2.47 -8.16 9.40
N LEU A 57 3.49 -8.86 8.90
CA LEU A 57 3.36 -10.25 8.47
C LEU A 57 3.78 -11.25 9.56
N SER A 58 4.78 -10.94 10.37
CA SER A 58 5.28 -11.84 11.40
C SER A 58 4.78 -11.51 12.81
N GLY A 59 4.26 -10.31 13.01
CA GLY A 59 3.87 -9.79 14.33
C GLY A 59 5.07 -9.53 15.27
N LYS A 60 6.29 -9.57 14.74
CA LYS A 60 7.52 -9.36 15.50
C LYS A 60 8.51 -8.56 14.67
N PRO A 61 9.21 -7.57 15.26
CA PRO A 61 10.30 -6.94 14.59
C PRO A 61 11.41 -7.97 14.34
N TYR A 62 11.77 -8.13 13.09
CA TYR A 62 12.89 -8.88 12.57
C TYR A 62 13.20 -10.22 13.28
N THR A 63 12.73 -11.34 12.71
CA THR A 63 13.08 -12.70 13.16
C THR A 63 13.74 -13.48 12.03
N GLU A 64 14.66 -14.41 12.36
CA GLU A 64 15.30 -15.29 11.39
C GLU A 64 14.30 -16.16 10.59
N LYS A 65 13.11 -16.39 11.13
CA LYS A 65 12.04 -17.13 10.47
C LYS A 65 11.03 -16.15 9.87
N GLU A 66 11.35 -15.69 8.68
CA GLU A 66 10.66 -14.60 8.00
C GLU A 66 9.35 -15.00 7.30
N MET A 67 9.14 -16.28 7.00
CA MET A 67 7.96 -16.77 6.29
C MET A 67 7.31 -17.94 7.03
N GLY A 68 5.99 -18.01 6.96
CA GLY A 68 5.23 -19.15 7.49
C GLY A 68 5.38 -20.41 6.65
N LYS A 69 5.67 -20.23 5.32
CA LYS A 69 5.82 -21.31 4.35
C LYS A 69 7.01 -21.08 3.43
N ARG A 70 7.32 -22.06 2.54
CA ARG A 70 8.55 -22.07 1.74
C ARG A 70 8.63 -21.03 0.65
N THR A 71 7.50 -20.64 0.09
CA THR A 71 7.44 -19.64 -1.00
C THR A 71 6.23 -18.76 -0.82
N GLY A 72 6.32 -17.55 -1.36
CA GLY A 72 5.23 -16.60 -1.30
C GLY A 72 5.11 -15.75 -2.56
N PHE A 73 3.97 -15.15 -2.71
CA PHE A 73 3.67 -14.16 -3.75
C PHE A 73 2.65 -13.17 -3.23
N PHE A 74 2.60 -11.99 -3.85
CA PHE A 74 1.65 -10.98 -3.43
C PHE A 74 0.96 -10.31 -4.61
N TYR A 75 -0.20 -9.75 -4.30
CA TYR A 75 -0.98 -8.89 -5.17
C TYR A 75 -1.13 -7.52 -4.50
N ASN A 76 -1.04 -6.46 -5.29
CA ASN A 76 -1.29 -5.10 -4.87
C ASN A 76 -2.52 -4.57 -5.61
N TYR A 77 -3.56 -4.26 -4.87
CA TYR A 77 -4.65 -3.42 -5.37
C TYR A 77 -4.37 -1.98 -4.97
N SER A 78 -4.32 -1.11 -5.96
CA SER A 78 -4.18 0.34 -5.76
C SER A 78 -5.02 1.06 -6.79
N ARG A 79 -5.79 2.05 -6.34
CA ARG A 79 -6.60 2.89 -7.20
C ARG A 79 -6.55 4.33 -6.74
N GLU A 80 -5.95 5.17 -7.55
CA GLU A 80 -5.98 6.61 -7.36
C GLU A 80 -7.39 7.16 -7.56
N MET A 81 -7.79 8.07 -6.68
CA MET A 81 -9.11 8.69 -6.68
C MET A 81 -9.02 10.17 -7.00
N PHE A 82 -8.14 10.89 -6.35
CA PHE A 82 -7.88 12.31 -6.56
C PHE A 82 -6.51 12.72 -6.05
N THR A 83 -6.06 13.90 -6.48
CA THR A 83 -4.81 14.51 -6.02
C THR A 83 -5.09 15.90 -5.50
N ILE A 84 -4.59 16.20 -4.31
CA ILE A 84 -4.55 17.55 -3.76
C ILE A 84 -3.23 18.17 -4.19
N MET A 85 -3.31 19.35 -4.79
CA MET A 85 -2.15 20.11 -5.23
C MET A 85 -1.99 21.32 -4.33
N MET A 86 -0.75 21.62 -3.95
CA MET A 86 -0.41 22.85 -3.24
C MET A 86 0.08 23.87 -4.25
N ASP A 87 -0.58 25.01 -4.33
CA ASP A 87 -0.05 26.16 -5.06
C ASP A 87 1.23 26.64 -4.35
N TYR A 88 2.16 27.19 -5.15
CA TYR A 88 3.39 27.75 -4.59
C TYR A 88 3.02 28.90 -3.66
N PRO A 89 3.21 28.77 -2.35
CA PRO A 89 2.79 29.79 -1.40
C PRO A 89 3.82 30.93 -1.35
N ASP A 90 3.34 32.15 -1.45
CA ASP A 90 4.17 33.36 -1.29
C ASP A 90 4.85 33.45 0.09
N LYS A 91 4.33 32.72 1.08
CA LYS A 91 4.85 32.66 2.46
C LYS A 91 4.70 31.24 3.02
N LEU A 92 5.56 30.34 2.59
CA LEU A 92 5.56 28.94 3.02
C LEU A 92 5.89 28.74 4.51
N ILE A 93 6.59 29.66 5.13
CA ILE A 93 7.23 29.39 6.40
C ILE A 93 6.87 30.48 7.39
N ARG A 94 6.32 30.06 8.54
CA ARG A 94 6.02 30.94 9.65
C ARG A 94 7.28 31.33 10.47
N GLU A 95 8.36 30.56 10.30
CA GLU A 95 9.62 30.75 11.01
C GLU A 95 10.69 31.20 10.04
N THR A 96 11.66 31.98 10.56
CA THR A 96 12.81 32.43 9.79
C THR A 96 13.74 31.23 9.56
N ILE A 97 13.82 30.75 8.32
CA ILE A 97 14.77 29.71 7.94
C ILE A 97 16.05 30.39 7.47
N SER A 98 17.21 29.89 7.91
CA SER A 98 18.49 30.38 7.45
C SER A 98 18.72 30.01 5.97
N GLU A 99 19.43 30.85 5.22
CA GLU A 99 19.79 30.58 3.84
C GLU A 99 20.58 29.28 3.69
N GLU A 100 21.28 28.84 4.72
CA GLU A 100 22.06 27.60 4.75
C GLU A 100 21.17 26.34 4.80
N GLN A 101 19.98 26.45 5.38
CA GLN A 101 19.02 25.33 5.50
C GLN A 101 18.12 25.17 4.26
N LEU A 102 17.89 26.23 3.50
CA LEU A 102 16.99 26.24 2.34
C LEU A 102 17.31 25.18 1.27
N PRO A 103 18.59 24.89 0.94
CA PRO A 103 18.92 23.89 -0.08
C PRO A 103 18.47 22.46 0.26
N ASP A 104 18.42 22.14 1.56
CA ASP A 104 18.09 20.80 2.07
C ASP A 104 16.60 20.62 2.37
N MET A 105 15.83 21.70 2.26
CA MET A 105 14.40 21.67 2.54
C MET A 105 13.58 21.41 1.27
N SER A 106 12.57 20.56 1.44
CA SER A 106 11.57 20.29 0.41
C SER A 106 10.16 20.43 0.99
N TYR A 107 9.21 20.72 0.14
CA TYR A 107 7.80 20.79 0.50
C TYR A 107 6.97 19.87 -0.40
N ILE A 108 5.86 19.37 0.11
CA ILE A 108 4.95 18.51 -0.64
C ILE A 108 4.15 19.39 -1.62
N THR A 109 4.22 19.08 -2.91
CA THR A 109 3.47 19.79 -3.96
C THR A 109 2.19 19.07 -4.37
N HIS A 110 2.22 17.74 -4.34
CA HIS A 110 1.08 16.89 -4.70
C HIS A 110 0.95 15.80 -3.66
N LEU A 111 -0.27 15.51 -3.29
CA LEU A 111 -0.61 14.39 -2.42
C LEU A 111 -1.75 13.61 -3.07
N THR A 112 -1.46 12.41 -3.54
CA THR A 112 -2.42 11.53 -4.21
C THR A 112 -3.10 10.64 -3.19
N PHE A 113 -4.42 10.62 -3.24
CA PHE A 113 -5.28 9.81 -2.39
C PHE A 113 -6.00 8.74 -3.20
N GLY A 114 -6.21 7.62 -2.57
CA GLY A 114 -6.92 6.51 -3.18
C GLY A 114 -7.16 5.35 -2.23
N ARG A 115 -7.54 4.23 -2.80
CA ARG A 115 -7.78 3.00 -2.06
C ARG A 115 -6.68 2.00 -2.37
N MET A 116 -6.17 1.32 -1.35
CA MET A 116 -5.19 0.27 -1.55
C MET A 116 -5.38 -0.87 -0.54
N SER A 117 -5.00 -2.05 -0.97
CA SER A 117 -4.84 -3.22 -0.13
C SER A 117 -3.81 -4.17 -0.72
N LEU A 118 -3.21 -5.00 0.12
CA LEU A 118 -2.22 -5.98 -0.27
C LEU A 118 -2.70 -7.37 0.15
N LEU A 119 -2.46 -8.34 -0.69
CA LEU A 119 -2.70 -9.74 -0.42
C LEU A 119 -1.38 -10.50 -0.55
N PHE A 120 -0.86 -11.01 0.55
CA PHE A 120 0.29 -11.90 0.55
C PHE A 120 -0.19 -13.33 0.73
N VAL A 121 0.35 -14.23 -0.08
CA VAL A 121 0.01 -15.65 -0.05
C VAL A 121 1.29 -16.46 0.06
N GLU A 122 1.34 -17.34 1.04
CA GLU A 122 2.45 -18.27 1.24
C GLU A 122 1.96 -19.71 1.11
N THR A 123 2.83 -20.57 0.58
CA THR A 123 2.53 -21.98 0.34
C THR A 123 3.78 -22.86 0.44
N ASP A 124 3.59 -24.12 0.87
CA ASP A 124 4.60 -25.17 0.79
C ASP A 124 4.56 -25.93 -0.53
N LEU A 125 3.55 -25.66 -1.35
CA LEU A 125 3.34 -26.32 -2.65
C LEU A 125 4.06 -25.59 -3.78
N GLU A 126 3.88 -26.10 -4.98
CA GLU A 126 4.45 -25.49 -6.18
C GLU A 126 3.81 -24.12 -6.47
N TYR A 127 4.66 -23.12 -6.69
CA TYR A 127 4.28 -21.73 -6.93
C TYR A 127 3.23 -21.56 -8.03
N THR A 128 3.43 -22.24 -9.18
CA THR A 128 2.53 -22.10 -10.32
C THR A 128 1.14 -22.67 -10.06
N LYS A 129 1.05 -23.76 -9.29
CA LYS A 129 -0.23 -24.33 -8.86
C LYS A 129 -0.96 -23.41 -7.90
N ALA A 130 -0.24 -22.85 -6.93
CA ALA A 130 -0.84 -21.93 -5.97
C ALA A 130 -1.39 -20.66 -6.65
N ILE A 131 -0.64 -20.06 -7.58
CA ILE A 131 -1.13 -18.91 -8.35
C ILE A 131 -2.39 -19.28 -9.14
N SER A 132 -2.38 -20.40 -9.82
CA SER A 132 -3.55 -20.83 -10.61
C SER A 132 -4.81 -20.93 -9.75
N VAL A 133 -4.68 -21.46 -8.53
CA VAL A 133 -5.82 -21.58 -7.60
C VAL A 133 -6.26 -20.20 -7.08
N VAL A 134 -5.31 -19.33 -6.71
CA VAL A 134 -5.63 -17.97 -6.27
C VAL A 134 -6.33 -17.19 -7.38
N ASP A 135 -5.85 -17.27 -8.61
CA ASP A 135 -6.46 -16.62 -9.76
C ASP A 135 -7.89 -17.11 -10.03
N LYS A 136 -8.14 -18.42 -9.90
CA LYS A 136 -9.50 -18.97 -9.97
C LYS A 136 -10.42 -18.41 -8.89
N ILE A 137 -9.92 -18.30 -7.65
CA ILE A 137 -10.69 -17.71 -6.55
C ILE A 137 -11.00 -16.23 -6.83
N ILE A 138 -10.02 -15.46 -7.28
CA ILE A 138 -10.19 -14.05 -7.66
C ILE A 138 -11.25 -13.90 -8.76
N LYS A 139 -11.20 -14.76 -9.77
CA LYS A 139 -12.14 -14.76 -10.91
C LYS A 139 -13.48 -15.43 -10.61
N LYS A 140 -13.64 -16.01 -9.41
CA LYS A 140 -14.84 -16.77 -8.99
C LYS A 140 -15.12 -17.98 -9.89
N GLU A 141 -14.06 -18.64 -10.38
CA GLU A 141 -14.13 -19.85 -11.16
C GLU A 141 -14.30 -21.10 -10.26
N GLU A 142 -14.81 -22.18 -10.83
CA GLU A 142 -14.95 -23.46 -10.12
C GLU A 142 -13.58 -24.08 -9.82
N LEU A 143 -13.46 -24.63 -8.62
CA LEU A 143 -12.26 -25.32 -8.15
C LEU A 143 -12.41 -26.83 -8.31
N SER A 144 -11.41 -27.48 -8.91
CA SER A 144 -11.31 -28.94 -8.95
C SER A 144 -10.98 -29.52 -7.57
N ALA A 145 -11.05 -30.84 -7.44
CA ALA A 145 -10.64 -31.51 -6.20
C ALA A 145 -9.17 -31.25 -5.83
N ASP A 146 -8.29 -31.19 -6.83
CA ASP A 146 -6.86 -30.86 -6.63
C ASP A 146 -6.68 -29.39 -6.21
N ASP A 147 -7.45 -28.45 -6.80
CA ASP A 147 -7.44 -27.05 -6.42
C ASP A 147 -7.86 -26.86 -4.95
N ILE A 148 -8.84 -27.65 -4.46
CA ILE A 148 -9.28 -27.61 -3.06
C ILE A 148 -8.16 -28.04 -2.10
N GLN A 149 -7.34 -29.01 -2.49
CA GLN A 149 -6.17 -29.40 -1.68
C GLN A 149 -5.13 -28.28 -1.65
N VAL A 150 -4.84 -27.65 -2.78
CA VAL A 150 -3.92 -26.48 -2.84
C VAL A 150 -4.47 -25.33 -2.02
N LYS A 151 -5.76 -25.04 -2.15
CA LYS A 151 -6.46 -24.00 -1.39
C LYS A 151 -6.30 -24.20 0.13
N ALA A 152 -6.33 -25.43 0.62
CA ALA A 152 -6.20 -25.75 2.04
C ALA A 152 -4.79 -25.50 2.58
N ASP A 153 -3.75 -25.50 1.73
CA ASP A 153 -2.36 -25.20 2.12
C ASP A 153 -2.07 -23.70 2.20
N LEU A 154 -2.88 -22.82 1.62
CA LEU A 154 -2.56 -21.40 1.55
C LEU A 154 -2.60 -20.73 2.92
N LEU A 155 -1.51 -20.04 3.27
CA LEU A 155 -1.43 -19.06 4.35
C LEU A 155 -1.54 -17.67 3.73
N VAL A 156 -2.51 -16.89 4.17
CA VAL A 156 -2.85 -15.62 3.54
C VAL A 156 -2.78 -14.50 4.56
N TYR A 157 -2.15 -13.40 4.16
CA TYR A 157 -2.15 -12.14 4.90
C TYR A 157 -2.85 -11.09 4.05
N TYR A 158 -3.91 -10.49 4.60
CA TYR A 158 -4.64 -9.41 3.96
C TYR A 158 -4.36 -8.11 4.71
N VAL A 159 -3.72 -7.15 4.01
CA VAL A 159 -3.36 -5.85 4.56
C VAL A 159 -4.24 -4.78 3.96
N TYR A 160 -4.83 -3.95 4.82
CA TYR A 160 -5.67 -2.81 4.46
C TYR A 160 -5.43 -1.66 5.44
N PHE A 161 -5.95 -0.47 5.14
CA PHE A 161 -5.82 0.70 6.01
C PHE A 161 -7.13 1.01 6.72
N ASP A 162 -7.06 1.22 8.03
CA ASP A 162 -8.21 1.65 8.82
C ASP A 162 -8.54 3.15 8.62
N LYS A 163 -9.56 3.64 9.32
CA LYS A 163 -9.98 5.05 9.23
C LYS A 163 -8.92 6.05 9.71
N GLY A 164 -7.97 5.60 10.51
CA GLY A 164 -6.85 6.40 10.98
C GLY A 164 -5.63 6.34 10.05
N ASN A 165 -5.76 5.71 8.86
CA ASN A 165 -4.66 5.40 7.94
C ASN A 165 -3.58 4.49 8.55
N ASN A 166 -3.92 3.70 9.57
CA ASN A 166 -3.01 2.73 10.13
C ASN A 166 -3.14 1.40 9.35
N PRO A 167 -2.03 0.76 8.97
CA PRO A 167 -2.07 -0.54 8.34
C PRO A 167 -2.58 -1.60 9.33
N GLN A 168 -3.49 -2.42 8.84
CA GLN A 168 -4.07 -3.54 9.57
C GLN A 168 -3.80 -4.83 8.81
N THR A 169 -3.44 -5.90 9.52
CA THR A 169 -3.21 -7.21 8.92
C THR A 169 -4.19 -8.22 9.51
N VAL A 170 -4.79 -9.00 8.64
CA VAL A 170 -5.56 -10.19 9.00
C VAL A 170 -4.85 -11.39 8.41
N THR A 171 -4.53 -12.37 9.25
CA THR A 171 -3.91 -13.64 8.86
C THR A 171 -4.96 -14.75 8.88
N GLY A 172 -4.98 -15.57 7.84
CA GLY A 172 -5.96 -16.66 7.70
C GLY A 172 -5.67 -17.56 6.51
N GLY A 173 -6.71 -18.16 5.99
CA GLY A 173 -6.64 -19.01 4.81
C GLY A 173 -7.18 -18.30 3.56
N SER A 174 -7.59 -19.12 2.61
CA SER A 174 -8.07 -18.66 1.29
C SER A 174 -9.35 -17.81 1.33
N GLU A 175 -10.10 -17.76 2.43
CA GLU A 175 -11.26 -16.89 2.62
C GLU A 175 -10.85 -15.42 2.52
N LEU A 176 -9.62 -15.06 2.89
CA LEU A 176 -9.11 -13.69 2.81
C LEU A 176 -8.89 -13.23 1.36
N ILE A 177 -8.71 -14.15 0.42
CA ILE A 177 -8.67 -13.82 -1.02
C ILE A 177 -10.04 -13.27 -1.45
N GLY A 178 -11.12 -13.86 -0.96
CA GLY A 178 -12.47 -13.37 -1.19
C GLY A 178 -12.70 -11.96 -0.61
N ARG A 179 -12.16 -11.68 0.58
CA ARG A 179 -12.20 -10.34 1.18
C ARG A 179 -11.44 -9.33 0.32
N PHE A 180 -10.21 -9.63 -0.09
CA PHE A 180 -9.39 -8.79 -0.96
C PHE A 180 -10.15 -8.35 -2.22
N VAL A 181 -10.94 -9.24 -2.83
CA VAL A 181 -11.71 -8.92 -4.05
C VAL A 181 -13.00 -8.15 -3.74
N ASN A 182 -13.70 -8.51 -2.67
CA ASN A 182 -15.06 -8.01 -2.43
C ASN A 182 -15.08 -6.70 -1.62
N GLU A 183 -14.04 -6.42 -0.81
CA GLU A 183 -14.00 -5.25 0.08
C GLU A 183 -13.40 -4.00 -0.56
N ILE A 184 -12.92 -4.05 -1.81
CA ILE A 184 -12.26 -2.91 -2.48
C ILE A 184 -13.11 -1.63 -2.49
N GLY A 185 -14.43 -1.77 -2.60
CA GLY A 185 -15.37 -0.64 -2.57
C GLY A 185 -15.53 0.00 -1.21
N SER A 186 -15.26 -0.74 -0.14
CA SER A 186 -15.38 -0.30 1.25
C SER A 186 -14.03 0.09 1.88
N LEU A 187 -12.92 -0.07 1.15
CA LEU A 187 -11.62 0.38 1.64
C LEU A 187 -11.61 1.88 1.91
N ASN A 188 -10.94 2.28 2.97
CA ASN A 188 -10.73 3.69 3.26
C ASN A 188 -9.87 4.35 2.18
N ILE A 189 -10.08 5.65 2.01
CA ILE A 189 -9.21 6.46 1.16
C ILE A 189 -8.02 6.86 2.02
N THR A 190 -6.82 6.57 1.50
CA THR A 190 -5.54 6.77 2.17
C THR A 190 -4.58 7.49 1.23
N PRO A 191 -3.56 8.19 1.74
CA PRO A 191 -2.48 8.69 0.91
C PRO A 191 -1.75 7.52 0.21
N LEU A 192 -1.63 7.60 -1.12
CA LEU A 192 -0.95 6.61 -1.95
C LEU A 192 0.44 7.05 -2.38
N GLY A 193 0.66 8.36 -2.49
CA GLY A 193 1.90 8.91 -2.95
C GLY A 193 1.94 10.43 -2.83
N PHE A 194 3.13 10.99 -2.93
CA PHE A 194 3.35 12.42 -2.90
C PHE A 194 4.50 12.82 -3.83
N SER A 195 4.50 14.08 -4.23
CA SER A 195 5.62 14.71 -4.92
C SER A 195 6.13 15.88 -4.09
N THR A 196 7.43 16.13 -4.18
CA THR A 196 8.06 17.23 -3.47
C THR A 196 8.82 18.15 -4.43
N ASN A 197 8.91 19.43 -4.06
CA ASN A 197 9.83 20.34 -4.69
C ASN A 197 10.79 20.91 -3.64
N LYS A 198 11.98 21.26 -4.08
CA LYS A 198 12.97 21.96 -3.25
C LYS A 198 12.48 23.36 -2.95
N LEU A 199 12.61 23.75 -1.70
CA LEU A 199 12.17 25.06 -1.25
C LEU A 199 13.02 26.21 -1.84
N SER A 200 14.33 25.95 -2.10
CA SER A 200 15.28 26.95 -2.58
C SER A 200 15.04 27.40 -4.01
N ASN A 201 14.50 26.55 -4.89
CA ASN A 201 14.40 26.84 -6.32
C ASN A 201 13.15 26.29 -7.02
N ASN A 202 12.23 25.71 -6.25
CA ASN A 202 11.00 25.09 -6.74
C ASN A 202 11.19 23.95 -7.77
N GLN A 203 12.39 23.38 -7.85
CA GLN A 203 12.64 22.22 -8.69
C GLN A 203 12.20 20.93 -8.00
N VAL A 204 11.85 19.93 -8.78
CA VAL A 204 11.45 18.60 -8.27
C VAL A 204 12.50 18.11 -7.27
N GLY A 205 12.05 17.79 -6.07
CA GLY A 205 12.85 17.20 -5.01
C GLY A 205 12.96 15.69 -5.23
N ASN A 206 14.17 15.16 -5.14
CA ASN A 206 14.37 13.71 -5.07
C ASN A 206 14.42 13.30 -3.61
N LEU A 207 13.49 12.46 -3.19
CA LEU A 207 13.58 11.79 -1.89
C LEU A 207 14.54 10.61 -2.06
N VAL A 208 15.69 10.69 -1.42
CA VAL A 208 16.63 9.56 -1.33
C VAL A 208 16.29 8.84 -0.02
N ILE A 209 15.78 7.62 -0.14
CA ILE A 209 15.54 6.76 1.02
C ILE A 209 16.71 5.77 1.05
N GLU A 210 17.57 5.91 2.03
CA GLU A 210 18.66 4.95 2.28
C GLU A 210 18.13 3.82 3.16
N PHE A 211 18.16 2.60 2.64
CA PHE A 211 17.88 1.41 3.42
C PHE A 211 19.19 0.78 3.87
N ALA A 212 19.44 0.74 5.16
CA ALA A 212 20.42 -0.17 5.72
C ALA A 212 19.82 -1.59 5.69
N LEU A 213 20.28 -2.41 4.77
CA LEU A 213 20.01 -3.85 4.82
C LEU A 213 20.88 -4.43 5.94
N PRO A 214 20.30 -5.04 6.97
CA PRO A 214 21.05 -5.68 8.03
C PRO A 214 21.82 -6.88 7.54
#